data_1186483a34645ea9a2874fe818e95b35
#
_entry.id   1186483a34645ea9a2874fe818e95b35
#
_cell.length_a   1.000
_cell.length_b   1.000
_cell.length_c   1.000
_cell.angle_alpha   90.00
_cell.angle_beta   90.00
_cell.angle_gamma   90.00
#
_symmetry.space_group_name_H-M   'P 1'
#
loop_
_entity.id
_entity.type
_entity.pdbx_description
1 polymer ?
#
loop_
_entity_poly.entity_id
_entity_poly.type
_entity_poly.pdbx_seq_one_letter_code
_entity_poly.pdbx_strand_id
1 'polypeptide(L)'
;RVTDLARSAIMASDIVVIPVQPSPYDIWAAEEVVKLITEARVYKENIKSVFVVNRKITNTAIGRDVRDALAAYPVHVLNASVAQRVVFAEAAAQGQAIFEIDPAGPAVAEMEAVAAELMEYAK
;
A
#
# COMPACT_ATOMS: atom_id res chain seq x y z
N ARG A 1 16.43 -1.59 1.73
CA ARG A 1 17.47 -0.58 1.91
C ARG A 1 17.04 0.74 1.30
N VAL A 2 17.17 1.78 2.08
CA VAL A 2 16.78 3.10 1.64
C VAL A 2 17.95 3.79 0.94
N THR A 3 17.67 4.39 -0.22
CA THR A 3 18.67 5.09 -1.03
C THR A 3 18.32 6.57 -1.15
N ASP A 4 19.26 7.37 -1.65
CA ASP A 4 19.02 8.78 -1.96
C ASP A 4 17.91 8.94 -3.01
N LEU A 5 17.77 7.96 -3.90
CA LEU A 5 16.68 7.96 -4.88
C LEU A 5 15.32 7.88 -4.19
N ALA A 6 15.19 7.03 -3.18
CA ALA A 6 13.95 6.92 -2.40
C ALA A 6 13.61 8.24 -1.70
N ARG A 7 14.61 8.90 -1.11
CA ARG A 7 14.42 10.21 -0.48
C ARG A 7 13.96 11.27 -1.48
N SER A 8 14.58 11.28 -2.65
CA SER A 8 14.21 12.22 -3.72
C SER A 8 12.78 11.97 -4.19
N ALA A 9 12.40 10.71 -4.34
CA ALA A 9 11.04 10.35 -4.77
C ALA A 9 10.00 10.80 -3.74
N ILE A 10 10.27 10.60 -2.46
CA ILE A 10 9.37 11.04 -1.39
C ILE A 10 9.21 12.55 -1.41
N MET A 11 10.31 13.30 -1.55
CA MET A 11 10.26 14.77 -1.60
C MET A 11 9.50 15.28 -2.81
N ALA A 12 9.47 14.53 -3.90
CA ALA A 12 8.74 14.90 -5.12
C ALA A 12 7.25 14.51 -5.06
N SER A 13 6.82 13.81 -4.02
CA SER A 13 5.46 13.25 -3.92
C SER A 13 4.53 14.14 -3.13
N ASP A 14 3.25 14.11 -3.47
CA ASP A 14 2.18 14.71 -2.69
C ASP A 14 1.60 13.68 -1.72
N ILE A 15 1.58 12.42 -2.14
CA ILE A 15 1.13 11.30 -1.32
C ILE A 15 2.05 10.10 -1.57
N VAL A 16 2.44 9.44 -0.49
CA VAL A 16 3.26 8.23 -0.54
C VAL A 16 2.40 7.04 -0.16
N VAL A 17 2.26 6.09 -1.06
CA VAL A 17 1.51 4.86 -0.84
C VAL A 17 2.49 3.75 -0.50
N ILE A 18 2.31 3.14 0.66
CA ILE A 18 3.21 2.11 1.17
C ILE A 18 2.46 0.76 1.20
N PRO A 19 2.69 -0.11 0.21
CA PRO A 19 2.11 -1.44 0.24
C PRO A 19 2.83 -2.31 1.27
N VAL A 20 2.07 -3.02 2.09
CA VAL A 20 2.60 -3.87 3.15
C VAL A 20 1.91 -5.21 3.10
N GLN A 21 2.69 -6.29 3.05
CA GLN A 21 2.15 -7.65 3.16
C GLN A 21 1.93 -7.99 4.62
N PRO A 22 0.96 -8.88 4.93
CA PRO A 22 0.69 -9.31 6.32
C PRO A 22 1.81 -10.24 6.83
N SER A 23 2.93 -9.65 7.16
CA SER A 23 4.14 -10.36 7.61
C SER A 23 4.86 -9.47 8.61
N PRO A 24 5.35 -10.01 9.73
CA PRO A 24 6.14 -9.21 10.67
C PRO A 24 7.35 -8.54 10.01
N TYR A 25 7.98 -9.21 9.05
CA TYR A 25 9.14 -8.66 8.34
C TYR A 25 8.78 -7.44 7.50
N ASP A 26 7.64 -7.49 6.80
CA ASP A 26 7.16 -6.38 6.01
C ASP A 26 6.78 -5.18 6.89
N ILE A 27 6.14 -5.47 8.03
CA ILE A 27 5.73 -4.43 8.98
C ILE A 27 6.97 -3.74 9.55
N TRP A 28 8.00 -4.50 9.91
CA TRP A 28 9.26 -3.93 10.40
C TRP A 28 9.97 -3.11 9.32
N ALA A 29 9.98 -3.61 8.08
CA ALA A 29 10.59 -2.89 6.96
C ALA A 29 9.88 -1.56 6.67
N ALA A 30 8.57 -1.49 6.89
CA ALA A 30 7.80 -0.27 6.71
C ALA A 30 8.26 0.84 7.65
N GLU A 31 8.82 0.51 8.81
CA GLU A 31 9.32 1.49 9.77
C GLU A 31 10.39 2.41 9.17
N GLU A 32 11.27 1.88 8.31
CA GLU A 32 12.29 2.70 7.65
C GLU A 32 11.67 3.74 6.73
N VAL A 33 10.63 3.34 5.98
CA VAL A 33 9.93 4.27 5.09
C VAL A 33 9.22 5.35 5.90
N VAL A 34 8.60 4.97 7.01
CA VAL A 34 7.92 5.93 7.91
C VAL A 34 8.92 6.95 8.45
N LYS A 35 10.11 6.53 8.83
CA LYS A 35 11.16 7.45 9.29
C LYS A 35 11.54 8.44 8.22
N LEU A 36 11.69 7.98 6.97
CA LEU A 36 12.03 8.86 5.85
C LEU A 36 10.94 9.88 5.58
N ILE A 37 9.68 9.46 5.65
CA ILE A 37 8.55 10.38 5.45
C ILE A 37 8.52 11.42 6.57
N THR A 38 8.77 11.01 7.80
CA THR A 38 8.84 11.92 8.94
C THR A 38 9.95 12.97 8.74
N GLU A 39 11.12 12.55 8.27
CA GLU A 39 12.21 13.47 7.95
C GLU A 39 11.84 14.42 6.81
N ALA A 40 11.22 13.91 5.77
CA ALA A 40 10.82 14.71 4.61
C ALA A 40 9.77 15.77 4.98
N ARG A 41 8.89 15.46 5.92
CA ARG A 41 7.83 16.38 6.34
C ARG A 41 8.36 17.59 7.11
N VAL A 42 9.57 17.55 7.59
CA VAL A 42 10.22 18.73 8.16
C VAL A 42 10.37 19.82 7.11
N TYR A 43 10.63 19.44 5.85
CA TYR A 43 10.85 20.35 4.73
C TYR A 43 9.60 20.52 3.85
N LYS A 44 8.74 19.50 3.82
CA LYS A 44 7.51 19.50 3.02
C LYS A 44 6.39 18.90 3.87
N GLU A 45 5.81 19.72 4.73
CA GLU A 45 4.87 19.27 5.77
C GLU A 45 3.54 18.73 5.25
N ASN A 46 3.19 19.01 4.00
CA ASN A 46 1.93 18.58 3.43
C ASN A 46 2.00 17.22 2.69
N ILE A 47 3.11 16.51 2.80
CA ILE A 47 3.20 15.14 2.26
C ILE A 47 2.23 14.26 3.05
N LYS A 48 1.34 13.58 2.34
CA LYS A 48 0.45 12.59 2.92
C LYS A 48 1.05 11.20 2.74
N SER A 49 0.68 10.27 3.62
CA SER A 49 1.16 8.89 3.53
C SER A 49 0.07 7.93 3.95
N VAL A 50 0.00 6.79 3.28
CA VAL A 50 -0.98 5.75 3.59
C VAL A 50 -0.33 4.37 3.49
N PHE A 51 -0.78 3.45 4.33
CA PHE A 51 -0.51 2.03 4.14
C PHE A 51 -1.66 1.39 3.38
N VAL A 52 -1.33 0.50 2.45
CA VAL A 52 -2.32 -0.39 1.84
C VAL A 52 -1.87 -1.83 2.08
N VAL A 53 -2.75 -2.64 2.66
CA VAL A 53 -2.47 -4.05 2.89
C VAL A 53 -2.55 -4.77 1.55
N ASN A 54 -1.45 -5.38 1.14
CA ASN A 54 -1.31 -6.07 -0.13
C ASN A 54 -1.05 -7.55 0.09
N ARG A 55 -1.45 -8.39 -0.85
CA ARG A 55 -1.28 -9.84 -0.81
C ARG A 55 -1.88 -10.46 0.46
N LYS A 56 -3.02 -9.94 0.89
CA LYS A 56 -3.72 -10.43 2.06
C LYS A 56 -4.27 -11.82 1.78
N ILE A 57 -3.98 -12.75 2.70
CA ILE A 57 -4.57 -14.08 2.66
C ILE A 57 -5.80 -14.05 3.57
N THR A 58 -6.98 -14.24 2.96
CA THR A 58 -8.24 -14.17 3.68
C THR A 58 -8.36 -15.30 4.70
N ASN A 59 -9.12 -15.05 5.76
CA ASN A 59 -9.41 -16.04 6.83
C ASN A 59 -8.16 -16.50 7.60
N THR A 60 -7.12 -15.67 7.68
CA THR A 60 -5.96 -15.95 8.52
C THR A 60 -5.90 -14.96 9.68
N ALA A 61 -5.34 -15.40 10.80
CA ALA A 61 -5.16 -14.52 11.97
C ALA A 61 -4.27 -13.33 11.62
N ILE A 62 -3.14 -13.58 10.95
CA ILE A 62 -2.21 -12.51 10.59
C ILE A 62 -2.84 -11.53 9.60
N GLY A 63 -3.70 -12.01 8.70
CA GLY A 63 -4.42 -11.14 7.77
C GLY A 63 -5.41 -10.23 8.48
N ARG A 64 -5.99 -10.68 9.60
CA ARG A 64 -6.90 -9.87 10.42
C ARG A 64 -6.15 -8.86 11.28
N ASP A 65 -4.98 -9.23 11.79
CA ASP A 65 -4.25 -8.45 12.79
C ASP A 65 -3.30 -7.42 12.21
N VAL A 66 -3.01 -7.46 10.91
CA VAL A 66 -2.04 -6.57 10.26
C VAL A 66 -2.40 -5.09 10.44
N ARG A 67 -3.68 -4.76 10.38
CA ARG A 67 -4.13 -3.37 10.54
C ARG A 67 -3.81 -2.84 11.93
N ASP A 68 -4.00 -3.64 12.97
CA ASP A 68 -3.69 -3.25 14.34
C ASP A 68 -2.19 -3.00 14.52
N ALA A 69 -1.37 -3.85 13.90
CA ALA A 69 0.08 -3.67 13.95
C ALA A 69 0.51 -2.38 13.24
N LEU A 70 -0.10 -2.06 12.09
CA LEU A 70 0.22 -0.85 11.34
C LEU A 70 -0.31 0.42 12.02
N ALA A 71 -1.36 0.30 12.82
CA ALA A 71 -1.94 1.43 13.55
C ALA A 71 -0.97 2.04 14.57
N ALA A 72 0.10 1.34 14.92
CA ALA A 72 1.14 1.86 15.82
C ALA A 72 1.97 2.98 15.18
N TYR A 73 1.93 3.13 13.86
CA TYR A 73 2.70 4.14 13.14
C TYR A 73 1.83 5.35 12.80
N PRO A 74 2.43 6.55 12.69
CA PRO A 74 1.67 7.77 12.37
C PRO A 74 1.40 7.88 10.86
N VAL A 75 0.82 6.84 10.27
CA VAL A 75 0.49 6.73 8.86
C VAL A 75 -0.91 6.14 8.75
N HIS A 76 -1.75 6.77 7.94
CA HIS A 76 -3.12 6.30 7.74
C HIS A 76 -3.13 4.92 7.07
N VAL A 77 -3.93 4.00 7.60
CA VAL A 77 -4.11 2.66 7.03
C VAL A 77 -5.42 2.64 6.25
N LEU A 78 -5.36 2.36 4.95
CA LEU A 78 -6.57 2.27 4.14
C LEU A 78 -7.45 1.11 4.62
N ASN A 79 -8.77 1.32 4.57
CA ASN A 79 -9.73 0.26 4.87
C ASN A 79 -9.73 -0.81 3.78
N ALA A 80 -9.61 -0.39 2.53
CA ALA A 80 -9.50 -1.31 1.40
C ALA A 80 -8.15 -2.01 1.41
N SER A 81 -8.15 -3.26 0.99
CA SER A 81 -6.95 -4.08 0.89
C SER A 81 -7.00 -4.91 -0.37
N VAL A 82 -5.84 -5.44 -0.78
CA VAL A 82 -5.72 -6.28 -1.97
C VAL A 82 -5.36 -7.70 -1.53
N ALA A 83 -6.21 -8.66 -1.88
CA ALA A 83 -5.96 -10.07 -1.56
C ALA A 83 -4.93 -10.68 -2.52
N GLN A 84 -4.27 -11.72 -2.07
CA GLN A 84 -3.41 -12.53 -2.93
C GLN A 84 -4.27 -13.33 -3.90
N ARG A 85 -4.08 -13.10 -5.20
CA ARG A 85 -4.90 -13.74 -6.24
C ARG A 85 -4.05 -14.11 -7.43
N VAL A 86 -4.35 -15.24 -8.01
CA VAL A 86 -3.65 -15.77 -9.19
C VAL A 86 -3.78 -14.85 -10.41
N VAL A 87 -4.90 -14.11 -10.51
CA VAL A 87 -5.17 -13.25 -11.67
C VAL A 87 -4.06 -12.19 -11.88
N PHE A 88 -3.41 -11.72 -10.82
CA PHE A 88 -2.31 -10.76 -10.97
C PHE A 88 -1.13 -11.35 -11.74
N ALA A 89 -0.76 -12.60 -11.42
CA ALA A 89 0.31 -13.29 -12.13
C ALA A 89 -0.10 -13.64 -13.57
N GLU A 90 -1.35 -14.05 -13.76
CA GLU A 90 -1.89 -14.34 -15.09
C GLU A 90 -1.87 -13.10 -15.98
N ALA A 91 -2.32 -11.97 -15.46
CA ALA A 91 -2.32 -10.71 -16.18
C ALA A 91 -0.89 -10.29 -16.55
N ALA A 92 0.02 -10.35 -15.58
CA ALA A 92 1.41 -10.00 -15.81
C ALA A 92 2.05 -10.88 -16.89
N ALA A 93 1.75 -12.18 -16.88
CA ALA A 93 2.28 -13.12 -17.89
C ALA A 93 1.82 -12.78 -19.30
N GLN A 94 0.66 -12.16 -19.44
CA GLN A 94 0.09 -11.77 -20.72
C GLN A 94 0.38 -10.31 -21.09
N GLY A 95 1.08 -9.57 -20.23
CA GLY A 95 1.33 -8.16 -20.45
C GLY A 95 0.07 -7.31 -20.39
N GLN A 96 -0.90 -7.73 -19.58
CA GLN A 96 -2.20 -7.08 -19.45
C GLN A 96 -2.46 -6.64 -18.01
N ALA A 97 -3.36 -5.69 -17.85
CA ALA A 97 -3.88 -5.32 -16.54
C ALA A 97 -5.01 -6.27 -16.14
N ILE A 98 -5.29 -6.38 -14.84
CA ILE A 98 -6.33 -7.31 -14.35
C ILE A 98 -7.71 -6.98 -14.91
N PHE A 99 -8.03 -5.70 -15.11
CA PHE A 99 -9.34 -5.33 -15.63
C PHE A 99 -9.51 -5.69 -17.12
N GLU A 100 -8.44 -6.00 -17.82
CA GLU A 100 -8.51 -6.47 -19.20
C GLU A 100 -8.86 -7.95 -19.29
N ILE A 101 -8.38 -8.76 -18.32
CA ILE A 101 -8.62 -10.21 -18.38
C ILE A 101 -9.77 -10.66 -17.47
N ASP A 102 -10.12 -9.89 -16.44
CA ASP A 102 -11.21 -10.25 -15.52
C ASP A 102 -11.91 -9.00 -14.99
N PRO A 103 -12.59 -8.24 -15.88
CA PRO A 103 -13.12 -6.92 -15.51
C PRO A 103 -14.19 -6.94 -14.42
N ALA A 104 -14.89 -8.07 -14.24
CA ALA A 104 -15.92 -8.21 -13.21
C ALA A 104 -15.41 -8.98 -11.98
N GLY A 105 -14.11 -9.27 -11.92
CA GLY A 105 -13.53 -10.09 -10.86
C GLY A 105 -13.31 -9.35 -9.55
N PRO A 106 -13.13 -10.10 -8.45
CA PRO A 106 -12.92 -9.50 -7.13
C PRO A 106 -11.60 -8.71 -7.05
N ALA A 107 -10.58 -9.06 -7.82
CA ALA A 107 -9.33 -8.31 -7.81
C ALA A 107 -9.54 -6.89 -8.32
N VAL A 108 -10.32 -6.72 -9.38
CA VAL A 108 -10.65 -5.39 -9.91
C VAL A 108 -11.46 -4.60 -8.90
N ALA A 109 -12.44 -5.21 -8.27
CA ALA A 109 -13.25 -4.55 -7.25
C ALA A 109 -12.39 -4.04 -6.08
N GLU A 110 -11.41 -4.84 -5.66
CA GLU A 110 -10.48 -4.45 -4.60
C GLU A 110 -9.61 -3.27 -5.01
N MET A 111 -9.06 -3.31 -6.22
CA MET A 111 -8.23 -2.22 -6.72
C MET A 111 -9.03 -0.93 -6.89
N GLU A 112 -10.27 -1.02 -7.34
CA GLU A 112 -11.15 0.13 -7.46
C GLU A 112 -11.46 0.74 -6.08
N ALA A 113 -11.66 -0.11 -5.06
CA ALA A 113 -11.90 0.35 -3.70
C ALA A 113 -10.66 1.07 -3.14
N VAL A 114 -9.46 0.53 -3.38
CA VAL A 114 -8.21 1.18 -2.99
C VAL A 114 -8.08 2.55 -3.67
N ALA A 115 -8.32 2.61 -4.97
CA ALA A 115 -8.21 3.84 -5.73
C ALA A 115 -9.21 4.89 -5.22
N ALA A 116 -10.45 4.50 -4.96
CA ALA A 116 -11.49 5.41 -4.48
C ALA A 116 -11.12 5.98 -3.10
N GLU A 117 -10.67 5.15 -2.19
CA GLU A 117 -10.26 5.56 -0.85
C GLU A 117 -9.05 6.48 -0.91
N LEU A 118 -8.09 6.17 -1.78
CA LEU A 118 -6.88 6.96 -1.96
C LEU A 118 -7.22 8.35 -2.50
N MET A 119 -8.10 8.44 -3.49
CA MET A 119 -8.54 9.71 -4.05
C MET A 119 -9.27 10.56 -3.02
N GLU A 120 -10.07 9.96 -2.17
CA GLU A 120 -10.75 10.66 -1.09
C GLU A 120 -9.76 11.19 -0.05
N TYR A 121 -8.77 10.39 0.30
CA TYR A 121 -7.74 10.80 1.26
C TYR A 121 -6.86 11.94 0.72
N ALA A 122 -6.65 11.97 -0.59
CA ALA A 122 -5.79 12.98 -1.25
C ALA A 122 -6.43 14.38 -1.32
N LYS A 123 -7.74 14.49 -1.08
CA LYS A 123 -8.45 15.78 -1.12
C LYS A 123 -7.99 16.76 -0.05
#